data_dd95d855195decaac64fdf6d583816b9
#
_entry.id   dd95d855195decaac64fdf6d583816b9
#
_cell.length_a   1.000
_cell.length_b   1.000
_cell.length_c   1.000
_cell.angle_alpha   90.00
_cell.angle_beta   90.00
_cell.angle_gamma   90.00
#
_symmetry.space_group_name_H-M   'P 1'
#
loop_
_entity.id
_entity.type
_entity.pdbx_description
1 polymer ?
#
loop_
_entity_poly.entity_id
_entity_poly.type
_entity_poly.pdbx_seq_one_letter_code
_entity_poly.pdbx_strand_id
1 'polypeptide(L)'
;MMKKLLCAIITVMIVMSVCTTVGAETSEQRVERIYPNWKEDYEQWNNKELVDEYDIDMRALVVGIVEHESRFQGDVGEKYRGLMQISTSKDVLKFLGVSKDELYNEKTNIRCGVKMLRYYLEKSDGNIERALCMYGCGEGNSGKRKTYCRPSQEIHILYKKYKNLFEQEEYNNFLLEELENRSSELEQLIKVSEKCDSKKRNYYEMRIKSVENEIYEIEKMLG
;
A
#
# COMPACT_ATOMS: atom_id res chain seq x y z
N MET A 1 -0.30 -42.63 4.00
CA MET A 1 -1.54 -41.90 4.36
C MET A 1 -1.31 -40.82 5.40
N MET A 2 -0.60 -41.06 6.50
CA MET A 2 -0.35 -40.06 7.57
C MET A 2 0.41 -38.79 7.09
N LYS A 3 1.43 -38.90 6.22
CA LYS A 3 2.20 -37.74 5.70
C LYS A 3 1.34 -36.79 4.86
N LYS A 4 0.39 -37.31 4.05
CA LYS A 4 -0.54 -36.49 3.24
C LYS A 4 -1.51 -35.68 4.10
N LEU A 5 -1.91 -36.25 5.25
CA LEU A 5 -2.79 -35.55 6.20
C LEU A 5 -2.02 -34.45 6.95
N LEU A 6 -0.74 -34.68 7.23
CA LEU A 6 0.11 -33.69 7.93
C LEU A 6 0.39 -32.45 7.06
N CYS A 7 0.72 -32.63 5.77
CA CYS A 7 0.90 -31.50 4.84
C CYS A 7 -0.38 -30.68 4.68
N ALA A 8 -1.54 -31.31 4.49
CA ALA A 8 -2.82 -30.60 4.36
C ALA A 8 -3.19 -29.83 5.66
N ILE A 9 -2.88 -30.39 6.82
CA ILE A 9 -3.14 -29.75 8.11
C ILE A 9 -2.18 -28.57 8.33
N ILE A 10 -0.92 -28.68 7.94
CA ILE A 10 0.07 -27.60 8.05
C ILE A 10 -0.31 -26.45 7.12
N THR A 11 -0.69 -26.70 5.87
CA THR A 11 -1.16 -25.66 4.92
C THR A 11 -2.42 -24.96 5.44
N VAL A 12 -3.39 -25.71 5.98
CA VAL A 12 -4.61 -25.12 6.56
C VAL A 12 -4.31 -24.33 7.84
N MET A 13 -3.34 -24.79 8.68
CA MET A 13 -2.97 -24.05 9.89
C MET A 13 -2.18 -22.77 9.59
N ILE A 14 -1.33 -22.74 8.58
CA ILE A 14 -0.61 -21.52 8.16
C ILE A 14 -1.60 -20.51 7.59
N VAL A 15 -2.52 -20.90 6.70
CA VAL A 15 -3.59 -20.04 6.18
C VAL A 15 -4.50 -19.55 7.32
N MET A 16 -4.82 -20.38 8.30
CA MET A 16 -5.62 -19.99 9.48
C MET A 16 -4.85 -19.08 10.46
N SER A 17 -3.54 -19.25 10.60
CA SER A 17 -2.71 -18.43 11.49
C SER A 17 -2.52 -17.00 10.95
N VAL A 18 -2.45 -16.84 9.63
CA VAL A 18 -2.44 -15.49 8.99
C VAL A 18 -3.83 -14.82 9.07
N CYS A 19 -4.93 -15.62 9.15
CA CYS A 19 -6.30 -15.08 9.27
C CYS A 19 -6.76 -14.73 10.69
N THR A 20 -6.01 -15.01 11.76
CA THR A 20 -6.52 -14.84 13.14
C THR A 20 -5.91 -13.70 13.96
N THR A 21 -5.28 -12.71 13.35
CA THR A 21 -5.18 -11.39 13.98
C THR A 21 -6.47 -10.61 13.75
N VAL A 22 -7.54 -11.06 14.41
CA VAL A 22 -8.78 -10.26 14.53
C VAL A 22 -8.41 -8.98 15.26
N GLY A 23 -8.35 -7.85 14.55
CA GLY A 23 -8.44 -6.59 15.24
C GLY A 23 -7.82 -5.36 14.60
N ALA A 24 -6.79 -5.43 13.79
CA ALA A 24 -6.23 -4.23 13.16
C ALA A 24 -6.39 -4.30 11.63
N GLU A 25 -7.16 -3.37 11.07
CA GLU A 25 -7.22 -3.14 9.64
C GLU A 25 -5.80 -2.89 9.11
N THR A 26 -5.37 -3.62 8.08
CA THR A 26 -4.06 -3.40 7.45
C THR A 26 -4.01 -2.01 6.80
N SER A 27 -2.82 -1.50 6.54
CA SER A 27 -2.67 -0.21 5.87
C SER A 27 -3.30 -0.23 4.48
N GLU A 28 -3.19 -1.33 3.75
CA GLU A 28 -3.83 -1.51 2.44
C GLU A 28 -5.35 -1.58 2.54
N GLN A 29 -5.92 -2.36 3.47
CA GLN A 29 -7.36 -2.40 3.74
C GLN A 29 -7.90 -1.02 4.12
N ARG A 30 -7.14 -0.24 4.89
CA ARG A 30 -7.49 1.13 5.25
C ARG A 30 -7.50 2.05 4.03
N VAL A 31 -6.50 1.96 3.17
CA VAL A 31 -6.46 2.70 1.90
C VAL A 31 -7.61 2.29 0.99
N GLU A 32 -7.84 1.00 0.81
CA GLU A 32 -8.92 0.45 -0.02
C GLU A 32 -10.31 0.92 0.48
N ARG A 33 -10.51 0.95 1.80
CA ARG A 33 -11.75 1.47 2.40
C ARG A 33 -11.94 2.97 2.17
N ILE A 34 -10.86 3.75 2.28
CA ILE A 34 -10.90 5.21 2.12
C ILE A 34 -10.94 5.58 0.64
N TYR A 35 -10.24 4.84 -0.19
CA TYR A 35 -10.00 5.11 -1.59
C TYR A 35 -10.06 3.84 -2.44
N PRO A 36 -11.26 3.24 -2.62
CA PRO A 36 -11.42 1.93 -3.24
C PRO A 36 -10.91 1.82 -4.68
N ASN A 37 -10.79 2.93 -5.39
CA ASN A 37 -10.26 2.94 -6.76
C ASN A 37 -8.85 3.52 -6.83
N TRP A 38 -8.09 3.47 -5.72
CA TRP A 38 -6.78 4.11 -5.68
C TRP A 38 -5.81 3.58 -6.74
N LYS A 39 -5.88 2.28 -7.07
CA LYS A 39 -5.04 1.67 -8.11
C LYS A 39 -5.35 2.26 -9.49
N GLU A 40 -6.63 2.36 -9.85
CA GLU A 40 -7.07 2.94 -11.13
C GLU A 40 -6.82 4.46 -11.19
N ASP A 41 -7.18 5.16 -10.12
CA ASP A 41 -6.94 6.60 -10.03
C ASP A 41 -5.44 6.91 -9.87
N TYR A 42 -4.65 6.05 -9.23
CA TYR A 42 -3.21 6.15 -9.16
C TYR A 42 -2.57 6.04 -10.55
N GLU A 43 -2.97 5.09 -11.39
CA GLU A 43 -2.51 4.99 -12.78
C GLU A 43 -2.94 6.22 -13.60
N GLN A 44 -4.16 6.72 -13.40
CA GLN A 44 -4.69 7.89 -14.08
C GLN A 44 -4.04 9.21 -13.62
N TRP A 45 -3.71 9.33 -12.32
CA TRP A 45 -3.15 10.54 -11.71
C TRP A 45 -1.62 10.48 -11.56
N ASN A 46 -1.08 9.28 -11.74
CA ASN A 46 0.34 9.06 -11.72
C ASN A 46 0.93 9.73 -12.96
N ASN A 47 1.52 10.91 -12.78
CA ASN A 47 2.52 11.34 -13.74
C ASN A 47 3.70 10.39 -13.55
N LYS A 48 3.69 9.29 -14.30
CA LYS A 48 4.67 8.20 -14.18
C LYS A 48 6.09 8.76 -14.16
N GLU A 49 6.34 9.80 -14.95
CA GLU A 49 7.61 10.51 -14.99
C GLU A 49 7.99 11.13 -13.63
N LEU A 50 7.07 11.79 -12.91
CA LEU A 50 7.36 12.40 -11.60
C LEU A 50 7.52 11.36 -10.49
N VAL A 51 6.74 10.30 -10.52
CA VAL A 51 6.80 9.25 -9.50
C VAL A 51 8.02 8.36 -9.70
N ASP A 52 8.29 7.95 -10.93
CA ASP A 52 9.46 7.13 -11.26
C ASP A 52 10.79 7.92 -11.06
N GLU A 53 10.78 9.23 -11.32
CA GLU A 53 11.96 10.08 -11.14
C GLU A 53 12.30 10.35 -9.67
N TYR A 54 11.28 10.49 -8.80
CA TYR A 54 11.47 10.89 -7.39
C TYR A 54 11.16 9.80 -6.37
N ASP A 55 10.83 8.58 -6.80
CA ASP A 55 10.47 7.43 -5.93
C ASP A 55 9.39 7.79 -4.90
N ILE A 56 8.31 8.42 -5.37
CA ILE A 56 7.20 8.87 -4.53
C ILE A 56 6.08 7.83 -4.52
N ASP A 57 5.83 7.18 -3.38
CA ASP A 57 4.63 6.37 -3.19
C ASP A 57 3.43 7.26 -2.83
N MET A 58 2.56 7.52 -3.81
CA MET A 58 1.37 8.36 -3.62
C MET A 58 0.36 7.75 -2.63
N ARG A 59 0.30 6.42 -2.48
CA ARG A 59 -0.55 5.74 -1.50
C ARG A 59 -0.13 6.13 -0.10
N ALA A 60 1.15 5.94 0.18
CA ALA A 60 1.76 6.27 1.47
C ALA A 60 1.61 7.76 1.81
N LEU A 61 1.76 8.63 0.80
CA LEU A 61 1.61 10.06 0.96
C LEU A 61 0.18 10.47 1.31
N VAL A 62 -0.80 9.93 0.59
CA VAL A 62 -2.23 10.18 0.85
C VAL A 62 -2.62 9.69 2.24
N VAL A 63 -2.26 8.46 2.60
CA VAL A 63 -2.59 7.89 3.92
C VAL A 63 -1.94 8.68 5.05
N GLY A 64 -0.68 9.08 4.88
CA GLY A 64 0.02 9.93 5.85
C GLY A 64 -0.67 11.27 6.07
N ILE A 65 -1.17 11.91 5.00
CA ILE A 65 -1.94 13.16 5.12
C ILE A 65 -3.27 12.91 5.80
N VAL A 66 -4.02 11.87 5.42
CA VAL A 66 -5.32 11.56 6.03
C VAL A 66 -5.18 11.27 7.52
N GLU A 67 -4.14 10.52 7.94
CA GLU A 67 -3.87 10.28 9.37
C GLU A 67 -3.57 11.59 10.11
N HIS A 68 -2.75 12.46 9.52
CA HIS A 68 -2.38 13.74 10.14
C HIS A 68 -3.54 14.72 10.23
N GLU A 69 -4.27 14.90 9.11
CA GLU A 69 -5.25 15.97 8.97
C GLU A 69 -6.60 15.66 9.63
N SER A 70 -7.07 14.43 9.55
CA SER A 70 -8.41 14.06 10.02
C SER A 70 -8.45 12.86 10.96
N ARG A 71 -7.35 12.14 11.13
CA ARG A 71 -7.34 10.84 11.83
C ARG A 71 -8.36 9.86 11.25
N PHE A 72 -8.50 9.86 9.92
CA PHE A 72 -9.48 9.05 9.18
C PHE A 72 -10.95 9.40 9.43
N GLN A 73 -11.27 10.62 9.84
CA GLN A 73 -12.65 11.10 10.01
C GLN A 73 -13.07 11.94 8.80
N GLY A 74 -14.04 11.46 8.03
CA GLY A 74 -14.45 12.08 6.76
C GLY A 74 -15.39 13.28 6.90
N ASP A 75 -16.11 13.39 8.02
CA ASP A 75 -17.16 14.37 8.28
C ASP A 75 -16.70 15.60 9.09
N VAL A 76 -15.40 15.82 9.19
CA VAL A 76 -14.81 16.87 10.03
C VAL A 76 -14.48 18.15 9.26
N GLY A 77 -14.52 19.27 9.99
CA GLY A 77 -14.05 20.57 9.58
C GLY A 77 -15.07 21.45 8.87
N GLU A 78 -14.91 22.77 8.98
CA GLU A 78 -15.73 23.78 8.31
C GLU A 78 -14.95 24.57 7.25
N LYS A 79 -13.80 25.11 7.65
CA LYS A 79 -12.90 25.88 6.79
C LYS A 79 -12.01 24.95 5.95
N TYR A 80 -11.64 23.84 6.51
CA TYR A 80 -10.95 22.73 5.88
C TYR A 80 -11.84 21.51 6.06
N ARG A 81 -12.06 20.69 5.01
CA ARG A 81 -13.09 19.65 5.05
C ARG A 81 -12.58 18.27 4.64
N GLY A 82 -13.17 17.27 5.28
CA GLY A 82 -13.04 15.88 4.93
C GLY A 82 -11.70 15.26 5.31
N LEU A 83 -11.44 14.08 4.79
CA LEU A 83 -10.27 13.26 5.14
C LEU A 83 -8.94 14.00 4.98
N MET A 84 -8.76 14.73 3.90
CA MET A 84 -7.52 15.44 3.58
C MET A 84 -7.58 16.93 3.95
N GLN A 85 -8.61 17.39 4.69
CA GLN A 85 -8.78 18.77 5.16
C GLN A 85 -8.58 19.81 4.05
N ILE A 86 -9.33 19.66 2.97
CA ILE A 86 -9.27 20.54 1.81
C ILE A 86 -9.85 21.92 2.14
N SER A 87 -9.13 22.98 1.80
CA SER A 87 -9.60 24.37 2.00
C SER A 87 -10.88 24.65 1.22
N THR A 88 -11.85 25.29 1.91
CA THR A 88 -13.11 25.72 1.30
C THR A 88 -13.04 27.13 0.71
N SER A 89 -11.85 27.68 0.49
CA SER A 89 -11.68 28.99 -0.17
C SER A 89 -12.18 28.93 -1.61
N LYS A 90 -12.72 30.06 -2.10
CA LYS A 90 -13.27 30.15 -3.46
C LYS A 90 -12.28 29.75 -4.55
N ASP A 91 -11.01 30.12 -4.37
CA ASP A 91 -9.97 29.84 -5.37
C ASP A 91 -9.64 28.36 -5.42
N VAL A 92 -9.55 27.69 -4.26
CA VAL A 92 -9.32 26.24 -4.17
C VAL A 92 -10.50 25.47 -4.74
N LEU A 93 -11.73 25.79 -4.35
CA LEU A 93 -12.93 25.14 -4.89
C LEU A 93 -13.04 25.30 -6.40
N LYS A 94 -12.74 26.50 -6.93
CA LYS A 94 -12.69 26.75 -8.38
C LYS A 94 -11.61 25.93 -9.08
N PHE A 95 -10.41 25.82 -8.50
CA PHE A 95 -9.32 25.01 -9.03
C PHE A 95 -9.68 23.52 -9.08
N LEU A 96 -10.35 23.03 -8.03
CA LEU A 96 -10.76 21.64 -7.90
C LEU A 96 -11.99 21.31 -8.76
N GLY A 97 -12.84 22.28 -9.03
CA GLY A 97 -14.09 22.11 -9.78
C GLY A 97 -15.20 21.45 -8.96
N VAL A 98 -15.21 21.68 -7.64
CA VAL A 98 -16.18 21.09 -6.70
C VAL A 98 -16.83 22.16 -5.83
N SER A 99 -18.01 21.85 -5.31
CA SER A 99 -18.66 22.64 -4.26
C SER A 99 -18.09 22.32 -2.87
N LYS A 100 -18.37 23.20 -1.92
CA LYS A 100 -17.95 23.05 -0.54
C LYS A 100 -18.49 21.76 0.10
N ASP A 101 -19.74 21.39 -0.22
CA ASP A 101 -20.41 20.25 0.43
C ASP A 101 -19.99 18.90 -0.17
N GLU A 102 -19.52 18.86 -1.42
CA GLU A 102 -18.96 17.67 -2.03
C GLU A 102 -17.67 17.20 -1.35
N LEU A 103 -16.97 18.10 -0.62
CA LEU A 103 -15.75 17.75 0.10
C LEU A 103 -16.00 16.85 1.33
N TYR A 104 -17.23 16.65 1.77
CA TYR A 104 -17.56 15.63 2.78
C TYR A 104 -17.71 14.23 2.21
N ASN A 105 -17.84 14.10 0.88
CA ASN A 105 -17.74 12.81 0.24
C ASN A 105 -16.27 12.36 0.23
N GLU A 106 -15.97 11.26 0.88
CA GLU A 106 -14.60 10.76 1.08
C GLU A 106 -13.86 10.57 -0.24
N LYS A 107 -14.49 9.94 -1.24
CA LYS A 107 -13.92 9.69 -2.55
C LYS A 107 -13.60 11.02 -3.28
N THR A 108 -14.52 11.96 -3.26
CA THR A 108 -14.31 13.29 -3.84
C THR A 108 -13.19 14.03 -3.12
N ASN A 109 -13.14 13.93 -1.78
CA ASN A 109 -12.11 14.57 -0.96
C ASN A 109 -10.72 14.08 -1.28
N ILE A 110 -10.51 12.75 -1.32
CA ILE A 110 -9.23 12.14 -1.68
C ILE A 110 -8.81 12.54 -3.10
N ARG A 111 -9.71 12.45 -4.07
CA ARG A 111 -9.44 12.91 -5.44
C ARG A 111 -8.98 14.36 -5.50
N CYS A 112 -9.64 15.24 -4.76
CA CYS A 112 -9.27 16.64 -4.65
C CYS A 112 -7.88 16.82 -4.01
N GLY A 113 -7.61 16.09 -2.93
CA GLY A 113 -6.32 16.12 -2.25
C GLY A 113 -5.18 15.65 -3.13
N VAL A 114 -5.35 14.54 -3.84
CA VAL A 114 -4.38 14.03 -4.82
C VAL A 114 -4.09 15.05 -5.91
N LYS A 115 -5.14 15.70 -6.46
CA LYS A 115 -4.98 16.79 -7.46
C LYS A 115 -4.16 17.95 -6.91
N MET A 116 -4.37 18.35 -5.66
CA MET A 116 -3.59 19.41 -5.01
C MET A 116 -2.14 18.97 -4.77
N LEU A 117 -1.93 17.76 -4.28
CA LEU A 117 -0.58 17.20 -4.06
C LEU A 117 0.24 17.17 -5.35
N ARG A 118 -0.36 16.66 -6.42
CA ARG A 118 0.29 16.65 -7.72
C ARG A 118 0.72 18.05 -8.14
N TYR A 119 -0.17 19.03 -8.06
CA TYR A 119 0.14 20.41 -8.36
C TYR A 119 1.32 20.96 -7.54
N TYR A 120 1.38 20.64 -6.24
CA TYR A 120 2.48 21.07 -5.37
C TYR A 120 3.77 20.29 -5.62
N LEU A 121 3.72 19.02 -5.97
CA LEU A 121 4.88 18.23 -6.37
C LEU A 121 5.50 18.77 -7.66
N GLU A 122 4.70 19.05 -8.67
CA GLU A 122 5.15 19.69 -9.91
C GLU A 122 5.81 21.04 -9.63
N LYS A 123 5.22 21.89 -8.77
CA LYS A 123 5.80 23.17 -8.37
C LYS A 123 7.07 23.09 -7.53
N SER A 124 7.31 21.98 -6.90
CA SER A 124 8.47 21.76 -6.04
C SER A 124 9.53 20.87 -6.68
N ASP A 125 9.43 20.59 -7.98
CA ASP A 125 10.32 19.69 -8.71
C ASP A 125 10.47 18.33 -7.99
N GLY A 126 9.33 17.75 -7.57
CA GLY A 126 9.26 16.48 -6.84
C GLY A 126 9.71 16.52 -5.38
N ASN A 127 10.08 17.68 -4.85
CA ASN A 127 10.48 17.79 -3.44
C ASN A 127 9.27 17.65 -2.53
N ILE A 128 9.09 16.46 -1.95
CA ILE A 128 7.95 16.10 -1.09
C ILE A 128 7.79 17.06 0.08
N GLU A 129 8.88 17.38 0.80
CA GLU A 129 8.82 18.22 2.00
C GLU A 129 8.32 19.63 1.65
N ARG A 130 8.77 20.17 0.51
CA ARG A 130 8.32 21.46 0.00
C ARG A 130 6.86 21.40 -0.45
N ALA A 131 6.46 20.35 -1.15
CA ALA A 131 5.08 20.11 -1.55
C ALA A 131 4.13 20.02 -0.34
N LEU A 132 4.52 19.28 0.69
CA LEU A 132 3.78 19.16 1.94
C LEU A 132 3.72 20.49 2.71
N CYS A 133 4.77 21.30 2.66
CA CYS A 133 4.73 22.64 3.25
C CYS A 133 3.74 23.56 2.51
N MET A 134 3.65 23.45 1.19
CA MET A 134 2.64 24.16 0.40
C MET A 134 1.24 23.68 0.72
N TYR A 135 1.07 22.36 0.89
CA TYR A 135 -0.21 21.76 1.24
C TYR A 135 -0.71 22.26 2.60
N GLY A 136 0.08 22.16 3.66
CA GLY A 136 -0.34 22.49 5.02
C GLY A 136 -0.33 23.98 5.35
N CYS A 137 0.53 24.80 4.71
CA CYS A 137 0.71 26.21 5.05
C CYS A 137 0.23 27.16 3.95
N GLY A 138 -0.15 26.65 2.79
CA GLY A 138 -0.46 27.42 1.58
C GLY A 138 0.79 27.91 0.84
N GLU A 139 0.66 28.01 -0.46
CA GLU A 139 1.73 28.34 -1.41
C GLU A 139 2.47 29.67 -1.07
N GLY A 140 1.73 30.71 -0.72
CA GLY A 140 2.28 32.02 -0.43
C GLY A 140 3.14 32.06 0.86
N ASN A 141 2.98 31.11 1.75
CA ASN A 141 3.71 31.03 3.01
C ASN A 141 4.93 30.08 2.95
N SER A 142 4.93 29.12 2.05
CA SER A 142 6.04 28.15 1.89
C SER A 142 7.33 28.81 1.40
N GLY A 143 7.24 29.85 0.56
CA GLY A 143 8.40 30.60 0.05
C GLY A 143 9.03 31.56 1.07
N LYS A 144 8.32 31.91 2.14
CA LYS A 144 8.81 32.85 3.18
C LYS A 144 9.51 32.16 4.34
N ARG A 145 9.35 30.85 4.48
CA ARG A 145 9.95 30.07 5.57
C ARG A 145 11.21 29.38 5.05
N LYS A 146 12.33 29.64 5.71
CA LYS A 146 13.61 28.95 5.47
C LYS A 146 13.64 27.52 5.99
N THR A 147 12.66 27.15 6.80
CA THR A 147 12.54 25.82 7.41
C THR A 147 11.16 25.25 7.10
N TYR A 148 11.09 23.94 6.94
CA TYR A 148 9.84 23.20 6.75
C TYR A 148 8.86 23.50 7.90
N CYS A 149 7.59 23.63 7.61
CA CYS A 149 6.59 23.84 8.64
C CYS A 149 6.38 22.52 9.42
N ARG A 150 6.01 22.66 10.71
CA ARG A 150 5.80 21.48 11.57
C ARG A 150 4.84 20.44 10.98
N PRO A 151 3.66 20.83 10.41
CA PRO A 151 2.78 19.86 9.74
C PRO A 151 3.47 19.06 8.64
N SER A 152 4.30 19.70 7.81
CA SER A 152 4.99 18.97 6.73
C SER A 152 5.99 17.93 7.26
N GLN A 153 6.64 18.20 8.39
CA GLN A 153 7.54 17.23 9.01
C GLN A 153 6.78 16.03 9.59
N GLU A 154 5.67 16.29 10.27
CA GLU A 154 4.82 15.23 10.85
C GLU A 154 4.23 14.33 9.73
N ILE A 155 3.71 14.93 8.65
CA ILE A 155 3.22 14.18 7.48
C ILE A 155 4.35 13.39 6.80
N HIS A 156 5.55 13.96 6.69
CA HIS A 156 6.69 13.26 6.10
C HIS A 156 7.12 12.02 6.92
N ILE A 157 7.03 12.10 8.24
CA ILE A 157 7.26 10.94 9.12
C ILE A 157 6.21 9.85 8.87
N LEU A 158 4.94 10.24 8.77
CA LEU A 158 3.85 9.31 8.46
C LEU A 158 3.98 8.71 7.05
N TYR A 159 4.37 9.51 6.06
CA TYR A 159 4.68 9.04 4.71
C TYR A 159 5.73 7.91 4.73
N LYS A 160 6.86 8.12 5.41
CA LYS A 160 7.90 7.08 5.52
C LYS A 160 7.39 5.83 6.23
N LYS A 161 6.61 6.01 7.30
CA LYS A 161 5.97 4.89 8.02
C LYS A 161 5.12 4.05 7.07
N TYR A 162 4.22 4.69 6.30
CA TYR A 162 3.32 3.98 5.40
C TYR A 162 4.03 3.40 4.16
N LYS A 163 5.02 4.10 3.61
CA LYS A 163 5.85 3.57 2.53
C LYS A 163 6.51 2.25 2.96
N ASN A 164 7.17 2.21 4.11
CA ASN A 164 7.79 1.00 4.63
C ASN A 164 6.77 -0.13 4.88
N LEU A 165 5.57 0.20 5.37
CA LEU A 165 4.51 -0.78 5.59
C LEU A 165 4.01 -1.38 4.27
N PHE A 166 3.78 -0.57 3.24
CA PHE A 166 3.34 -1.05 1.93
C PHE A 166 4.41 -1.89 1.23
N GLU A 167 5.68 -1.48 1.30
CA GLU A 167 6.80 -2.27 0.78
C GLU A 167 6.88 -3.63 1.48
N GLN A 168 6.69 -3.69 2.80
CA GLN A 168 6.68 -4.94 3.56
C GLN A 168 5.47 -5.81 3.19
N GLU A 169 4.28 -5.23 3.05
CA GLU A 169 3.07 -5.95 2.63
C GLU A 169 3.22 -6.52 1.21
N GLU A 170 3.76 -5.76 0.26
CA GLU A 170 4.03 -6.22 -1.10
C GLU A 170 5.04 -7.38 -1.12
N TYR A 171 6.11 -7.28 -0.32
CA TYR A 171 7.08 -8.36 -0.19
C TYR A 171 6.46 -9.63 0.42
N ASN A 172 5.66 -9.49 1.47
CA ASN A 172 4.96 -10.63 2.08
C ASN A 172 3.97 -11.28 1.10
N ASN A 173 3.23 -10.48 0.32
CA ASN A 173 2.31 -11.00 -0.69
C ASN A 173 3.05 -11.75 -1.80
N PHE A 174 4.20 -11.25 -2.25
CA PHE A 174 5.07 -11.96 -3.19
C PHE A 174 5.54 -13.31 -2.63
N LEU A 175 5.96 -13.35 -1.36
CA LEU A 175 6.38 -14.61 -0.72
C LEU A 175 5.23 -15.62 -0.60
N LEU A 176 4.01 -15.14 -0.31
CA LEU A 176 2.81 -16.00 -0.25
C LEU A 176 2.47 -16.60 -1.62
N GLU A 177 2.55 -15.80 -2.69
CA GLU A 177 2.35 -16.28 -4.06
C GLU A 177 3.41 -17.33 -4.45
N GLU A 178 4.68 -17.09 -4.14
CA GLU A 178 5.76 -18.05 -4.37
C GLU A 178 5.53 -19.36 -3.58
N LEU A 179 5.07 -19.26 -2.33
CA LEU A 179 4.74 -20.41 -1.50
C LEU A 179 3.63 -21.26 -2.13
N GLU A 180 2.58 -20.64 -2.65
CA GLU A 180 1.47 -21.31 -3.33
C GLU A 180 1.96 -22.02 -4.60
N ASN A 181 2.79 -21.34 -5.40
CA ASN A 181 3.38 -21.88 -6.62
C ASN A 181 4.25 -23.11 -6.34
N ARG A 182 5.14 -23.05 -5.32
CA ARG A 182 5.99 -24.16 -4.93
C ARG A 182 5.21 -25.34 -4.34
N SER A 183 4.17 -25.05 -3.57
CA SER A 183 3.28 -26.09 -3.03
C SER A 183 2.54 -26.83 -4.15
N SER A 184 2.08 -26.13 -5.17
CA SER A 184 1.45 -26.73 -6.35
C SER A 184 2.44 -27.57 -7.15
N GLU A 185 3.68 -27.11 -7.36
CA GLU A 185 4.75 -27.87 -8.00
C GLU A 185 5.04 -29.16 -7.23
N LEU A 186 5.15 -29.07 -5.91
CA LEU A 186 5.41 -30.21 -5.04
C LEU A 186 4.32 -31.29 -5.17
N GLU A 187 3.05 -30.89 -5.15
CA GLU A 187 1.94 -31.83 -5.37
C GLU A 187 2.00 -32.54 -6.72
N GLN A 188 2.35 -31.81 -7.77
CA GLN A 188 2.49 -32.39 -9.12
C GLN A 188 3.64 -33.39 -9.18
N LEU A 189 4.81 -33.04 -8.60
CA LEU A 189 5.97 -33.93 -8.55
C LEU A 189 5.68 -35.21 -7.78
N ILE A 190 4.97 -35.15 -6.65
CA ILE A 190 4.54 -36.31 -5.88
C ILE A 190 3.65 -37.22 -6.72
N LYS A 191 2.61 -36.65 -7.38
CA LYS A 191 1.69 -37.41 -8.24
C LYS A 191 2.41 -38.12 -9.41
N VAL A 192 3.42 -37.48 -10.00
CA VAL A 192 4.21 -38.05 -11.09
C VAL A 192 5.17 -39.13 -10.53
N SER A 193 5.82 -38.89 -9.41
CA SER A 193 6.74 -39.86 -8.79
C SER A 193 6.06 -41.16 -8.40
N GLU A 194 4.79 -41.12 -7.96
CA GLU A 194 3.98 -42.31 -7.64
C GLU A 194 3.70 -43.21 -8.87
N LYS A 195 3.69 -42.60 -10.07
CA LYS A 195 3.34 -43.30 -11.34
C LYS A 195 4.56 -43.67 -12.19
N CYS A 196 5.74 -43.16 -11.87
CA CYS A 196 6.92 -43.39 -12.69
C CYS A 196 7.60 -44.72 -12.38
N ASP A 197 8.40 -45.20 -13.35
CA ASP A 197 9.25 -46.37 -13.17
C ASP A 197 10.40 -46.13 -12.17
N SER A 198 11.04 -47.20 -11.72
CA SER A 198 12.11 -47.14 -10.76
C SER A 198 13.35 -46.37 -11.21
N LYS A 199 13.59 -46.26 -12.53
CA LYS A 199 14.72 -45.52 -13.08
C LYS A 199 14.56 -44.00 -12.95
N LYS A 200 13.32 -43.50 -13.06
CA LYS A 200 13.00 -42.09 -12.95
C LYS A 200 12.69 -41.66 -11.54
N ARG A 201 12.37 -42.58 -10.64
CA ARG A 201 11.97 -42.30 -9.25
C ARG A 201 13.01 -41.47 -8.49
N ASN A 202 14.27 -41.83 -8.56
CA ASN A 202 15.37 -41.07 -7.91
C ASN A 202 15.41 -39.57 -8.37
N TYR A 203 15.17 -39.30 -9.65
CA TYR A 203 15.13 -37.93 -10.13
C TYR A 203 13.99 -37.13 -9.48
N TYR A 204 12.80 -37.72 -9.41
CA TYR A 204 11.66 -37.05 -8.80
C TYR A 204 11.84 -36.88 -7.27
N GLU A 205 12.41 -37.85 -6.58
CA GLU A 205 12.71 -37.75 -5.15
C GLU A 205 13.71 -36.63 -4.85
N MET A 206 14.73 -36.45 -5.68
CA MET A 206 15.67 -35.33 -5.54
C MET A 206 14.98 -33.99 -5.79
N ARG A 207 14.13 -33.90 -6.82
CA ARG A 207 13.40 -32.65 -7.13
C ARG A 207 12.38 -32.30 -6.05
N ILE A 208 11.64 -33.28 -5.53
CA ILE A 208 10.72 -33.11 -4.39
C ILE A 208 11.47 -32.54 -3.20
N LYS A 209 12.61 -33.11 -2.84
CA LYS A 209 13.42 -32.61 -1.72
C LYS A 209 13.92 -31.18 -1.94
N SER A 210 14.26 -30.82 -3.18
CA SER A 210 14.65 -29.45 -3.52
C SER A 210 13.49 -28.48 -3.29
N VAL A 211 12.29 -28.80 -3.78
CA VAL A 211 11.10 -27.94 -3.61
C VAL A 211 10.67 -27.85 -2.15
N GLU A 212 10.74 -28.95 -1.39
CA GLU A 212 10.50 -28.94 0.07
C GLU A 212 11.45 -27.96 0.79
N ASN A 213 12.72 -27.92 0.40
CA ASN A 213 13.67 -26.96 0.98
C ASN A 213 13.37 -25.50 0.56
N GLU A 214 12.97 -25.27 -0.69
CA GLU A 214 12.56 -23.95 -1.16
C GLU A 214 11.34 -23.43 -0.39
N ILE A 215 10.33 -24.28 -0.18
CA ILE A 215 9.15 -23.99 0.66
C ILE A 215 9.57 -23.60 2.08
N TYR A 216 10.43 -24.42 2.71
CA TYR A 216 10.92 -24.17 4.07
C TYR A 216 11.62 -22.81 4.21
N GLU A 217 12.45 -22.40 3.21
CA GLU A 217 13.11 -21.10 3.25
C GLU A 217 12.11 -19.94 3.07
N ILE A 218 11.08 -20.10 2.24
CA ILE A 218 10.00 -19.10 2.10
C ILE A 218 9.21 -18.96 3.41
N GLU A 219 8.81 -20.08 4.03
CA GLU A 219 8.10 -20.07 5.32
C GLU A 219 8.90 -19.37 6.41
N LYS A 220 10.21 -19.57 6.44
CA LYS A 220 11.12 -18.91 7.37
C LYS A 220 11.22 -17.40 7.14
N MET A 221 11.10 -16.93 5.90
CA MET A 221 11.08 -15.48 5.59
C MET A 221 9.75 -14.83 5.96
N LEU A 222 8.65 -15.57 5.96
CA LEU A 222 7.33 -15.10 6.38
C LEU A 222 7.17 -15.00 7.92
N GLY A 223 8.07 -15.61 8.72
CA GLY A 223 8.08 -15.48 10.18
C GLY A 223 7.59 -16.64 10.94
#